data_24c388e80758e89c0042784720e166fe
#
_entry.id   24c388e80758e89c0042784720e166fe
#
_cell.length_a   1.000
_cell.length_b   1.000
_cell.length_c   1.000
_cell.angle_alpha   90.00
_cell.angle_beta   90.00
_cell.angle_gamma   90.00
#
_symmetry.space_group_name_H-M   'P 1'
#
loop_
_entity.id
_entity.type
_entity.pdbx_description
1 polymer ?
#
loop_
_entity_poly.entity_id
_entity_poly.type
_entity_poly.pdbx_seq_one_letter_code
_entity_poly.pdbx_strand_id
1 'polypeptide(L)' 'MGAAIPQPQPRDLTGGDRVRIRTGGRPLLPDLVGQAGTIVEVFRVPHGSCLVRMDGDPDRVREWFLYRDEIVIGET' A
#
# COMPACT_ATOMS: atom_id res chain seq x y z
N MET A 1 -34.85 -6.67 -8.02
CA MET A 1 -34.18 -6.67 -8.20
C MET A 1 -33.41 -6.48 -7.55
N GLY A 2 -33.18 -6.88 -7.30
CA GLY A 2 -32.20 -6.88 -6.49
C GLY A 2 -31.19 -5.95 -6.78
N ALA A 3 -31.22 -5.03 -6.06
CA ALA A 3 -30.12 -4.18 -6.02
C ALA A 3 -28.94 -5.05 -5.77
N ALA A 4 -28.01 -5.00 -6.63
CA ALA A 4 -26.77 -5.63 -6.37
C ALA A 4 -26.26 -5.10 -5.05
N ILE A 5 -25.93 -6.00 -4.16
CA ILE A 5 -25.25 -5.60 -2.97
C ILE A 5 -23.94 -4.97 -3.41
N PRO A 6 -23.68 -3.73 -3.08
CA PRO A 6 -22.42 -3.13 -3.49
C PRO A 6 -21.29 -3.92 -2.90
N GLN A 7 -20.50 -4.48 -3.77
CA GLN A 7 -19.25 -5.09 -3.34
C GLN A 7 -18.38 -3.99 -2.74
N PRO A 8 -17.75 -4.24 -1.60
CA PRO A 8 -16.80 -3.26 -1.13
C PRO A 8 -15.73 -3.12 -2.21
N GLN A 9 -15.74 -1.98 -2.84
CA GLN A 9 -14.70 -1.66 -3.79
C GLN A 9 -13.40 -1.55 -3.03
N PRO A 10 -12.31 -2.10 -3.56
CA PRO A 10 -11.03 -1.78 -2.97
C PRO A 10 -10.90 -0.27 -2.99
N ARG A 11 -10.67 0.31 -1.84
CA ARG A 11 -10.53 1.75 -1.79
C ARG A 11 -9.33 2.16 -2.62
N ASP A 12 -9.47 3.25 -3.37
CA ASP A 12 -8.35 3.79 -4.12
C ASP A 12 -7.25 4.22 -3.15
N LEU A 13 -6.03 4.09 -3.60
CA LEU A 13 -4.90 4.55 -2.83
C LEU A 13 -4.93 6.08 -2.76
N THR A 14 -4.58 6.61 -1.61
CA THR A 14 -4.56 8.05 -1.40
C THR A 14 -3.31 8.40 -0.60
N GLY A 15 -2.65 9.48 -0.98
CA GLY A 15 -1.51 9.98 -0.22
C GLY A 15 -1.94 10.26 1.22
N GLY A 16 -1.11 9.86 2.16
CA GLY A 16 -1.42 9.97 3.56
C GLY A 16 -2.03 8.73 4.17
N ASP A 17 -2.50 7.78 3.36
CA ASP A 17 -3.07 6.55 3.88
C ASP A 17 -2.02 5.74 4.62
N ARG A 18 -2.45 5.18 5.74
CA ARG A 18 -1.62 4.23 6.48
C ARG A 18 -1.77 2.85 5.83
N VAL A 19 -0.65 2.16 5.70
CA VAL A 19 -0.64 0.85 5.07
C VAL A 19 0.25 -0.09 5.86
N ARG A 20 0.04 -1.38 5.63
CA ARG A 20 0.91 -2.43 6.14
C ARG A 20 1.33 -3.30 4.97
N ILE A 21 2.60 -3.69 4.95
CA ILE A 21 3.11 -4.53 3.88
C ILE A 21 2.61 -5.95 4.10
N ARG A 22 1.98 -6.50 3.08
CA ARG A 22 1.56 -7.90 3.10
C ARG A 22 2.55 -8.74 2.32
N THR A 23 2.40 -10.03 2.41
CA THR A 23 3.26 -10.95 1.67
C THR A 23 3.19 -10.65 0.19
N GLY A 24 4.32 -10.34 -0.39
CA GLY A 24 4.44 -10.11 -1.83
C GLY A 24 5.34 -11.13 -2.47
N GLY A 25 5.28 -11.16 -3.79
CA GLY A 25 6.11 -12.09 -4.55
C GLY A 25 7.50 -11.58 -4.84
N ARG A 26 7.83 -10.37 -4.45
CA ARG A 26 9.12 -9.77 -4.80
C ARG A 26 10.16 -10.10 -3.75
N PRO A 27 11.37 -10.48 -4.18
CA PRO A 27 12.42 -10.89 -3.24
C PRO A 27 12.85 -9.79 -2.27
N LEU A 28 12.65 -8.54 -2.64
CA LEU A 28 13.08 -7.42 -1.79
C LEU A 28 12.13 -7.10 -0.67
N LEU A 29 10.94 -7.71 -0.66
CA LEU A 29 9.92 -7.37 0.32
C LEU A 29 9.90 -8.22 1.60
N PRO A 30 10.57 -9.38 1.69
CA PRO A 30 10.41 -10.20 2.90
C PRO A 30 10.72 -9.46 4.18
N ASP A 31 11.71 -8.58 4.17
CA ASP A 31 12.10 -7.83 5.36
C ASP A 31 11.09 -6.75 5.72
N LEU A 32 10.20 -6.40 4.79
CA LEU A 32 9.21 -5.37 5.02
C LEU A 32 7.84 -5.93 5.41
N VAL A 33 7.63 -7.23 5.21
CA VAL A 33 6.34 -7.86 5.48
C VAL A 33 5.94 -7.62 6.93
N GLY A 34 4.72 -7.14 7.12
CA GLY A 34 4.19 -6.85 8.44
C GLY A 34 4.52 -5.46 8.96
N GLN A 35 5.40 -4.74 8.30
CA GLN A 35 5.74 -3.39 8.72
C GLN A 35 4.71 -2.38 8.21
N ALA A 36 4.57 -1.28 8.93
CA ALA A 36 3.63 -0.23 8.61
C ALA A 36 4.33 0.97 7.99
N GLY A 37 3.60 1.69 7.17
CA GLY A 37 4.10 2.89 6.55
C GLY A 37 2.98 3.82 6.12
N THR A 38 3.35 4.88 5.41
CA THR A 38 2.41 5.88 4.93
C THR A 38 2.63 6.09 3.45
N ILE A 39 1.53 6.13 2.70
CA ILE A 39 1.60 6.43 1.27
C ILE A 39 2.01 7.89 1.10
N VAL A 40 3.08 8.10 0.35
CA VAL A 40 3.58 9.44 0.04
C VAL A 40 2.99 9.95 -1.26
N GLU A 41 2.91 9.07 -2.25
CA GLU A 41 2.45 9.45 -3.58
C GLU A 41 1.78 8.25 -4.25
N VAL A 42 0.75 8.52 -5.04
CA VAL A 42 0.03 7.49 -5.77
C VAL A 42 0.19 7.76 -7.26
N PHE A 43 0.42 6.71 -8.03
CA PHE A 43 0.60 6.83 -9.47
C PHE A 43 -0.59 6.26 -10.22
N ARG A 44 -0.87 6.83 -11.37
CA ARG A 44 -1.90 6.29 -12.26
C ARG A 44 -1.33 5.22 -13.19
N VAL A 45 -0.05 5.29 -13.45
CA VAL A 45 0.62 4.35 -14.33
C VAL A 45 1.93 3.93 -13.67
N PRO A 46 2.09 2.64 -13.44
CA PRO A 46 1.07 1.60 -13.55
C PRO A 46 -0.04 1.78 -12.52
N HIS A 47 -1.24 1.42 -12.90
CA HIS A 47 -2.40 1.57 -12.02
C HIS A 47 -2.18 0.80 -10.73
N GLY A 48 -2.51 1.45 -9.62
CA GLY A 48 -2.39 0.80 -8.32
C GLY A 48 -0.98 0.81 -7.75
N SER A 49 -0.10 1.64 -8.27
CA SER A 49 1.24 1.77 -7.72
C SER A 49 1.37 3.01 -6.84
N CYS A 50 2.30 2.97 -5.92
CA CYS A 50 2.49 4.08 -4.99
C CYS A 50 3.89 4.06 -4.40
N LEU A 51 4.27 5.18 -3.80
CA LEU A 51 5.46 5.28 -2.97
C LEU A 51 5.04 5.26 -1.50
N VAL A 52 5.73 4.46 -0.71
CA VAL A 52 5.44 4.30 0.71
C VAL A 52 6.70 4.60 1.52
N ARG A 53 6.53 5.38 2.56
CA ARG A 53 7.60 5.63 3.55
C ARG A 53 7.33 4.75 4.75
N MET A 54 8.29 3.91 5.10
CA MET A 54 8.14 2.97 6.19
C MET A 54 8.44 3.65 7.52
N ASP A 55 7.62 3.36 8.53
CA ASP A 55 7.73 4.00 9.84
C ASP A 55 9.07 3.72 10.51
N GLY A 56 9.53 2.51 10.40
CA GLY A 56 10.75 2.09 11.09
C GLY A 56 12.03 2.31 10.30
N ASP A 57 11.95 2.91 9.13
CA ASP A 57 13.12 3.09 8.30
C ASP A 57 13.99 4.23 8.87
N PRO A 58 15.26 3.95 9.20
CA PRO A 58 16.14 4.99 9.68
C PRO A 58 16.46 6.05 8.62
N ASP A 59 16.31 5.68 7.35
CA ASP A 59 16.48 6.62 6.25
C ASP A 59 15.16 7.34 6.02
N ARG A 60 15.09 8.58 6.45
CA ARG A 60 13.84 9.35 6.42
C ARG A 60 13.42 9.78 5.02
N VAL A 61 14.29 9.64 4.05
CA VAL A 61 13.98 10.03 2.67
C VAL A 61 13.73 8.83 1.78
N ARG A 62 13.92 7.62 2.28
CA ARG A 62 13.70 6.42 1.48
C ARG A 62 12.22 6.20 1.26
N GLU A 63 11.85 5.93 0.01
CA GLU A 63 10.48 5.61 -0.36
C GLU A 63 10.51 4.33 -1.18
N TRP A 64 9.52 3.48 -0.94
CA TRP A 64 9.44 2.18 -1.59
C TRP A 64 8.33 2.20 -2.62
N PHE A 65 8.64 1.78 -3.84
CA PHE A 65 7.65 1.64 -4.90
C PHE A 65 6.93 0.30 -4.72
N LEU A 66 5.64 0.38 -4.44
CA LEU A 66 4.83 -0.80 -4.13
C LEU A 66 3.57 -0.80 -4.98
N TYR A 67 3.05 -2.01 -5.20
CA TYR A 67 1.78 -2.19 -5.87
C TYR A 67 0.66 -2.40 -4.85
N ARG A 68 -0.57 -2.14 -5.30
CA ARG A 68 -1.75 -2.21 -4.46
C ARG A 68 -1.89 -3.57 -3.76
N ASP A 69 -1.55 -4.64 -4.46
CA ASP A 69 -1.69 -5.98 -3.91
C ASP A 69 -0.59 -6.34 -2.92
N GLU A 70 0.40 -5.48 -2.75
CA GLU A 70 1.48 -5.70 -1.79
C GLU A 70 1.22 -5.02 -0.46
N ILE A 71 0.11 -4.29 -0.33
CA ILE A 71 -0.20 -3.52 0.88
C ILE A 71 -1.64 -3.74 1.31
N VAL A 72 -1.88 -3.50 2.59
CA VAL A 72 -3.22 -3.46 3.17
C VAL A 72 -3.45 -2.04 3.67
N ILE A 73 -4.52 -1.42 3.22
CA ILE A 73 -4.82 -0.01 3.51
C ILE A 73 -5.66 0.09 4.78
N GLY A 74 -5.39 1.14 5.55
CA GLY A 74 -6.22 1.46 6.70
C GLY A 74 -6.08 0.50 7.85
N GLU A 75 -5.00 -0.22 7.88
CA GLU A 75 -4.75 -1.17 8.94
C GLU A 75 -4.51 -0.42 10.24
N THR A 76 -5.28 -0.74 11.22
CA THR A 76 -5.11 -0.14 12.54
C THR A 76 -4.77 -1.19 13.57
#